data_e4607e3380b487808c218a1d9ac1dbfa
#
_entry.id   e4607e3380b487808c218a1d9ac1dbfa
#
_cell.length_a   1.000
_cell.length_b   1.000
_cell.length_c   1.000
_cell.angle_alpha   90.00
_cell.angle_beta   90.00
_cell.angle_gamma   90.00
#
_symmetry.space_group_name_H-M   'P 1'
#
loop_
_entity.id
_entity.type
_entity.pdbx_description
1 polymer ?
#
loop_
_entity_poly.entity_id
_entity_poly.type
_entity_poly.pdbx_seq_one_letter_code
_entity_poly.pdbx_strand_id
1 'polypeptide(L)'
;MNNYLTAITATFGLLFSLNVIAQKKQVAKFQCTITRAVKKAYPASVRMWGFDVQQNQRTSAQFSGVVVSADGYILTAAHTILPGKNYKVFFPSGKECIAIALGKIENKKSPGIPDVGLMKITDKGTYPFAEMGYSASLIKNEPCIGISYPESLNQALPTLRLGHVAEVKNEYGFIRSTCKMEPGDSGGPLFDYHGRVIGLHSAIDVSEDMNFEIPVDLYRRYWTALKSEMLFTSFPAETNFVEVDSLSPQLQKESRQKALHPDFGNPKLINACFLITSVFNGQQQQIDACLLNVKTAGGIKKQFLLSKNTMAGEEAKYEMSGTRIPIKLVGKDQENDLALFALEQHINGGIDLNLANADTLKIEMGKLLYSMTPAGKVMRSVLGSKLFNLPKINSQPFLGAMVVYNSSPVQFSLIKEGSPAERAGIKVGDELISINGKMIRKANEFAPEILKYWAGDEVTFEWANASGKMSKTFKLDGRGQSLSNHPADKFEGGKSARRDGFNAIFTHDAAIQASDCGSPVFDWEGHFYGINVARFSRTTTVVVPKKTIVEFILKHVR
;
A
#
# COMPACT_ATOMS: atom_id res chain seq x y z
N MET A 1 -17.58 -26.94 -49.65
CA MET A 1 -17.64 -25.76 -48.76
C MET A 1 -17.34 -26.08 -47.29
N ASN A 2 -17.76 -27.21 -46.74
CA ASN A 2 -17.53 -27.56 -45.35
C ASN A 2 -16.03 -27.78 -44.94
N ASN A 3 -15.18 -28.28 -45.82
CA ASN A 3 -13.79 -28.58 -45.48
C ASN A 3 -12.90 -27.31 -45.37
N TYR A 4 -13.27 -26.20 -46.05
CA TYR A 4 -12.53 -24.92 -45.91
C TYR A 4 -12.89 -24.18 -44.61
N LEU A 5 -14.13 -24.26 -44.14
CA LEU A 5 -14.55 -23.67 -42.86
C LEU A 5 -13.84 -24.33 -41.70
N THR A 6 -13.70 -25.65 -41.72
CA THR A 6 -13.02 -26.42 -40.63
C THR A 6 -11.51 -26.13 -40.60
N ALA A 7 -10.88 -25.97 -41.76
CA ALA A 7 -9.47 -25.62 -41.83
C ALA A 7 -9.19 -24.17 -41.33
N ILE A 8 -10.06 -23.22 -41.65
CA ILE A 8 -9.94 -21.83 -41.18
C ILE A 8 -10.13 -21.73 -39.67
N THR A 9 -11.12 -22.43 -39.09
CA THR A 9 -11.33 -22.46 -37.64
C THR A 9 -10.18 -23.14 -36.89
N ALA A 10 -9.61 -24.22 -37.43
CA ALA A 10 -8.45 -24.90 -36.85
C ALA A 10 -7.19 -24.02 -36.89
N THR A 11 -6.97 -23.29 -37.99
CA THR A 11 -5.81 -22.38 -38.14
C THR A 11 -5.95 -21.17 -37.21
N PHE A 12 -7.15 -20.59 -37.06
CA PHE A 12 -7.41 -19.50 -36.12
C PHE A 12 -7.23 -19.97 -34.67
N GLY A 13 -7.72 -21.15 -34.30
CA GLY A 13 -7.53 -21.75 -32.98
C GLY A 13 -6.06 -22.01 -32.65
N LEU A 14 -5.28 -22.48 -33.62
CA LEU A 14 -3.84 -22.71 -33.47
C LEU A 14 -3.04 -21.40 -33.30
N LEU A 15 -3.34 -20.38 -34.11
CA LEU A 15 -2.73 -19.06 -34.01
C LEU A 15 -3.09 -18.37 -32.67
N PHE A 16 -4.32 -18.50 -32.21
CA PHE A 16 -4.76 -17.96 -30.92
C PHE A 16 -4.05 -18.67 -29.76
N SER A 17 -3.92 -19.99 -29.78
CA SER A 17 -3.23 -20.75 -28.73
C SER A 17 -1.71 -20.46 -28.72
N LEU A 18 -1.07 -20.29 -29.86
CA LEU A 18 0.33 -19.91 -29.96
C LEU A 18 0.60 -18.50 -29.41
N ASN A 19 -0.29 -17.55 -29.66
CA ASN A 19 -0.21 -16.19 -29.12
C ASN A 19 -0.34 -16.19 -27.58
N VAL A 20 -1.28 -16.96 -27.02
CA VAL A 20 -1.45 -17.07 -25.56
C VAL A 20 -0.23 -17.71 -24.89
N ILE A 21 0.36 -18.73 -25.50
CA ILE A 21 1.60 -19.37 -24.99
C ILE A 21 2.78 -18.40 -25.05
N ALA A 22 2.93 -17.65 -26.14
CA ALA A 22 3.96 -16.63 -26.31
C ALA A 22 3.85 -15.51 -25.25
N GLN A 23 2.64 -15.02 -25.01
CA GLN A 23 2.36 -14.02 -23.98
C GLN A 23 2.71 -14.54 -22.56
N LYS A 24 2.27 -15.75 -22.20
CA LYS A 24 2.61 -16.37 -20.91
C LYS A 24 4.12 -16.48 -20.69
N LYS A 25 4.86 -16.90 -21.73
CA LYS A 25 6.32 -16.99 -21.67
C LYS A 25 6.99 -15.64 -21.48
N GLN A 26 6.45 -14.59 -22.12
CA GLN A 26 6.95 -13.23 -21.97
C GLN A 26 6.73 -12.69 -20.55
N VAL A 27 5.53 -12.92 -19.98
CA VAL A 27 5.21 -12.52 -18.60
C VAL A 27 6.11 -13.26 -17.61
N ALA A 28 6.27 -14.56 -17.74
CA ALA A 28 7.16 -15.35 -16.89
C ALA A 28 8.60 -14.80 -16.92
N LYS A 29 9.12 -14.46 -18.13
CA LYS A 29 10.44 -13.84 -18.28
C LYS A 29 10.52 -12.49 -17.58
N PHE A 30 9.48 -11.64 -17.73
CA PHE A 30 9.42 -10.36 -17.06
C PHE A 30 9.36 -10.51 -15.54
N GLN A 31 8.50 -11.40 -15.02
CA GLN A 31 8.45 -11.75 -13.59
C GLN A 31 9.82 -12.15 -13.04
N CYS A 32 10.53 -13.05 -13.73
CA CYS A 32 11.89 -13.48 -13.32
C CYS A 32 12.86 -12.30 -13.30
N THR A 33 12.74 -11.36 -14.26
CA THR A 33 13.59 -10.16 -14.32
C THR A 33 13.33 -9.25 -13.12
N ILE A 34 12.06 -8.94 -12.83
CA ILE A 34 11.67 -8.12 -11.67
C ILE A 34 12.11 -8.78 -10.36
N THR A 35 11.86 -10.07 -10.17
CA THR A 35 12.27 -10.80 -8.95
C THR A 35 13.79 -10.73 -8.73
N ARG A 36 14.59 -10.85 -9.80
CA ARG A 36 16.04 -10.74 -9.73
C ARG A 36 16.50 -9.33 -9.38
N ALA A 37 15.91 -8.31 -10.01
CA ALA A 37 16.18 -6.90 -9.73
C ALA A 37 15.87 -6.55 -8.27
N VAL A 38 14.70 -6.96 -7.78
CA VAL A 38 14.28 -6.75 -6.39
C VAL A 38 15.25 -7.42 -5.41
N LYS A 39 15.64 -8.68 -5.68
CA LYS A 39 16.60 -9.40 -4.81
C LYS A 39 17.95 -8.68 -4.71
N LYS A 40 18.40 -8.03 -5.78
CA LYS A 40 19.65 -7.25 -5.82
C LYS A 40 19.49 -5.89 -5.11
N ALA A 41 18.40 -5.19 -5.36
CA ALA A 41 18.17 -3.81 -4.95
C ALA A 41 17.68 -3.67 -3.49
N TYR A 42 16.80 -4.57 -3.05
CA TYR A 42 16.13 -4.49 -1.76
C TYR A 42 17.06 -4.36 -0.54
N PRO A 43 18.19 -5.11 -0.43
CA PRO A 43 19.07 -5.00 0.73
C PRO A 43 19.76 -3.65 0.89
N ALA A 44 19.89 -2.88 -0.21
CA ALA A 44 20.57 -1.59 -0.23
C ALA A 44 19.64 -0.39 0.08
N SER A 45 18.30 -0.59 0.03
CA SER A 45 17.32 0.45 0.34
C SER A 45 17.22 0.62 1.85
N VAL A 46 17.36 1.85 2.36
CA VAL A 46 17.43 2.12 3.80
C VAL A 46 16.40 3.14 4.24
N ARG A 47 15.90 2.98 5.48
CA ARG A 47 15.09 3.96 6.20
C ARG A 47 15.99 4.79 7.10
N MET A 48 15.72 6.09 7.20
CA MET A 48 16.55 7.01 7.97
C MET A 48 15.71 8.08 8.68
N TRP A 49 16.29 8.64 9.72
CA TRP A 49 15.85 9.89 10.36
C TRP A 49 17.00 10.57 11.05
N GLY A 50 16.89 11.89 11.26
CA GLY A 50 17.83 12.68 12.06
C GLY A 50 17.94 12.11 13.47
N PHE A 51 19.16 12.03 14.00
CA PHE A 51 19.43 11.40 15.28
C PHE A 51 20.48 12.15 16.08
N ASP A 52 20.11 12.57 17.30
CA ASP A 52 21.05 13.09 18.27
C ASP A 52 21.71 11.92 19.00
N VAL A 53 23.00 11.70 18.74
CA VAL A 53 23.77 10.60 19.32
C VAL A 53 23.99 10.78 20.84
N GLN A 54 24.11 12.04 21.31
CA GLN A 54 24.35 12.30 22.74
C GLN A 54 23.09 12.11 23.56
N GLN A 55 21.95 12.58 23.05
CA GLN A 55 20.67 12.46 23.73
C GLN A 55 19.94 11.15 23.40
N ASN A 56 20.47 10.34 22.50
CA ASN A 56 19.84 9.11 21.98
C ASN A 56 18.40 9.36 21.48
N GLN A 57 18.18 10.47 20.78
CA GLN A 57 16.85 10.94 20.40
C GLN A 57 16.71 11.17 18.90
N ARG A 58 15.55 10.79 18.36
CA ARG A 58 15.13 11.12 17.00
C ARG A 58 14.85 12.62 16.87
N THR A 59 15.35 13.25 15.80
CA THR A 59 15.26 14.72 15.57
C THR A 59 14.54 15.11 14.29
N SER A 60 14.16 14.16 13.42
CA SER A 60 13.41 14.46 12.19
C SER A 60 12.34 13.44 11.88
N ALA A 61 11.44 13.75 10.92
CA ALA A 61 10.60 12.77 10.26
C ALA A 61 11.45 11.68 9.57
N GLN A 62 10.86 10.54 9.25
CA GLN A 62 11.56 9.50 8.49
C GLN A 62 11.66 9.85 7.00
N PHE A 63 12.69 9.34 6.37
CA PHE A 63 12.92 9.41 4.94
C PHE A 63 13.70 8.18 4.46
N SER A 64 13.91 8.07 3.16
CA SER A 64 14.53 6.93 2.53
C SER A 64 15.86 7.27 1.90
N GLY A 65 16.65 6.26 1.57
CA GLY A 65 17.89 6.37 0.81
C GLY A 65 18.34 5.05 0.24
N VAL A 66 19.47 5.08 -0.47
CA VAL A 66 20.11 3.87 -1.00
C VAL A 66 21.61 3.90 -0.79
N VAL A 67 22.14 2.79 -0.29
CA VAL A 67 23.58 2.58 -0.18
C VAL A 67 24.13 2.20 -1.56
N VAL A 68 25.16 2.91 -2.03
CA VAL A 68 25.73 2.73 -3.37
C VAL A 68 27.20 2.26 -3.38
N SER A 69 27.78 2.02 -2.21
CA SER A 69 29.13 1.49 -2.10
C SER A 69 29.29 0.60 -0.87
N ALA A 70 30.19 -0.38 -0.95
CA ALA A 70 30.45 -1.31 0.15
C ALA A 70 30.95 -0.63 1.43
N ASP A 71 31.59 0.53 1.32
CA ASP A 71 32.06 1.35 2.44
C ASP A 71 31.00 2.32 2.98
N GLY A 72 29.77 2.33 2.42
CA GLY A 72 28.59 2.97 3.02
C GLY A 72 28.29 4.41 2.57
N TYR A 73 28.56 4.80 1.33
CA TYR A 73 27.98 6.01 0.77
C TYR A 73 26.48 5.81 0.49
N ILE A 74 25.67 6.80 0.89
CA ILE A 74 24.19 6.78 0.74
C ILE A 74 23.76 7.96 -0.12
N LEU A 75 22.98 7.68 -1.17
CA LEU A 75 22.27 8.70 -1.93
C LEU A 75 20.91 8.97 -1.31
N THR A 76 20.51 10.24 -1.23
CA THR A 76 19.22 10.68 -0.72
C THR A 76 18.84 12.05 -1.31
N ALA A 77 17.69 12.60 -0.96
CA ALA A 77 17.26 13.95 -1.35
C ALA A 77 17.84 15.01 -0.42
N ALA A 78 18.25 16.16 -0.96
CA ALA A 78 18.86 17.25 -0.20
C ALA A 78 17.96 17.83 0.88
N HIS A 79 16.64 17.94 0.60
CA HIS A 79 15.68 18.51 1.56
C HIS A 79 15.52 17.67 2.84
N THR A 80 15.97 16.40 2.84
CA THR A 80 15.87 15.49 4.00
C THR A 80 17.06 15.59 4.95
N ILE A 81 18.18 16.19 4.52
CA ILE A 81 19.43 16.20 5.27
C ILE A 81 19.97 17.60 5.52
N LEU A 82 20.79 17.72 6.57
CA LEU A 82 21.61 18.91 6.88
C LEU A 82 23.07 18.46 7.01
N PRO A 83 24.02 19.06 6.25
CA PRO A 83 25.43 18.74 6.31
C PRO A 83 26.00 18.76 7.75
N GLY A 84 26.83 17.78 8.07
CA GLY A 84 27.45 17.63 9.39
C GLY A 84 26.54 17.08 10.50
N LYS A 85 25.26 16.78 10.21
CA LYS A 85 24.34 16.17 11.18
C LYS A 85 24.35 14.63 11.07
N ASN A 86 24.07 13.98 12.20
CA ASN A 86 23.98 12.54 12.30
C ASN A 86 22.56 12.03 12.03
N TYR A 87 22.51 10.83 11.44
CA TYR A 87 21.27 10.15 11.09
C TYR A 87 21.37 8.67 11.47
N LYS A 88 20.27 8.13 11.98
CA LYS A 88 20.16 6.69 12.21
C LYS A 88 19.66 6.02 10.93
N VAL A 89 20.34 4.97 10.52
CA VAL A 89 20.10 4.21 9.27
C VAL A 89 19.64 2.80 9.61
N PHE A 90 18.57 2.35 8.98
CA PHE A 90 17.96 1.03 9.20
C PHE A 90 17.93 0.26 7.89
N PHE A 91 18.58 -0.88 7.87
CA PHE A 91 18.56 -1.81 6.75
C PHE A 91 17.38 -2.80 6.85
N PRO A 92 16.91 -3.35 5.73
CA PRO A 92 15.87 -4.39 5.75
C PRO A 92 16.25 -5.66 6.52
N SER A 93 17.54 -5.90 6.73
CA SER A 93 18.06 -7.01 7.55
C SER A 93 17.87 -6.81 9.06
N GLY A 94 17.45 -5.61 9.50
CA GLY A 94 17.43 -5.20 10.90
C GLY A 94 18.74 -4.59 11.40
N LYS A 95 19.79 -4.54 10.58
CA LYS A 95 21.04 -3.84 10.94
C LYS A 95 20.77 -2.36 11.06
N GLU A 96 21.27 -1.74 12.14
CA GLU A 96 21.25 -0.32 12.39
C GLU A 96 22.67 0.25 12.37
N CYS A 97 22.82 1.49 11.93
CA CYS A 97 24.09 2.22 11.99
C CYS A 97 23.87 3.73 11.98
N ILE A 98 24.95 4.47 12.22
CA ILE A 98 24.96 5.94 12.16
C ILE A 98 25.61 6.39 10.85
N ALA A 99 25.02 7.38 10.22
CA ALA A 99 25.58 8.07 9.07
C ALA A 99 25.67 9.57 9.35
N ILE A 100 26.65 10.22 8.73
CA ILE A 100 26.76 11.68 8.69
C ILE A 100 26.30 12.19 7.34
N ALA A 101 25.54 13.28 7.32
CA ALA A 101 25.24 13.99 6.08
C ALA A 101 26.47 14.74 5.60
N LEU A 102 26.85 14.50 4.36
CA LEU A 102 27.94 15.20 3.68
C LEU A 102 27.39 16.41 2.90
N GLY A 103 27.70 16.51 1.62
CA GLY A 103 27.27 17.61 0.77
C GLY A 103 25.83 17.46 0.26
N LYS A 104 25.23 18.61 0.00
CA LYS A 104 23.94 18.68 -0.69
C LYS A 104 23.89 19.85 -1.67
N ILE A 105 23.18 19.65 -2.78
CA ILE A 105 22.86 20.70 -3.76
C ILE A 105 21.36 20.97 -3.64
N GLU A 106 21.00 22.17 -3.21
CA GLU A 106 19.60 22.58 -3.05
C GLU A 106 19.49 24.09 -3.25
N ASN A 107 18.56 24.53 -4.08
CA ASN A 107 18.20 25.93 -4.17
C ASN A 107 16.68 26.11 -4.21
N LYS A 108 16.09 26.42 -3.06
CA LYS A 108 14.64 26.65 -2.92
C LYS A 108 14.10 27.81 -3.75
N LYS A 109 14.99 28.71 -4.22
CA LYS A 109 14.62 29.88 -5.04
C LYS A 109 14.74 29.61 -6.54
N SER A 110 15.31 28.46 -6.94
CA SER A 110 15.50 28.10 -8.33
C SER A 110 14.97 26.68 -8.58
N PRO A 111 13.79 26.53 -9.15
CA PRO A 111 13.17 25.22 -9.38
C PRO A 111 13.98 24.31 -10.34
N GLY A 112 14.90 24.86 -11.12
CA GLY A 112 15.77 24.09 -12.03
C GLY A 112 17.01 23.46 -11.39
N ILE A 113 17.18 23.52 -10.06
CA ILE A 113 18.30 22.88 -9.36
C ILE A 113 17.78 21.68 -8.59
N PRO A 114 18.12 20.45 -9.02
CA PRO A 114 17.70 19.23 -8.36
C PRO A 114 18.25 19.09 -6.94
N ASP A 115 17.51 18.47 -6.14
CA ASP A 115 17.50 18.17 -4.73
C ASP A 115 18.48 17.02 -4.36
N VAL A 116 19.81 17.20 -4.57
CA VAL A 116 20.84 16.14 -4.49
C VAL A 116 21.48 16.10 -3.11
N GLY A 117 21.47 14.97 -2.41
CA GLY A 117 22.06 14.79 -1.09
C GLY A 117 22.93 13.53 -0.97
N LEU A 118 24.11 13.65 -0.36
CA LEU A 118 25.04 12.55 -0.09
C LEU A 118 25.29 12.39 1.40
N MET A 119 25.36 11.14 1.85
CA MET A 119 25.66 10.78 3.24
C MET A 119 26.71 9.68 3.27
N LYS A 120 27.32 9.48 4.45
CA LYS A 120 28.32 8.44 4.69
C LYS A 120 28.04 7.74 6.00
N ILE A 121 27.95 6.40 5.98
CA ILE A 121 27.92 5.59 7.21
C ILE A 121 29.28 5.73 7.90
N THR A 122 29.25 6.04 9.20
CA THR A 122 30.45 6.26 10.02
C THR A 122 30.90 5.00 10.76
N ASP A 123 29.98 4.06 10.99
CA ASP A 123 30.31 2.80 11.63
C ASP A 123 31.20 1.95 10.70
N LYS A 124 32.21 1.26 11.27
CA LYS A 124 33.08 0.37 10.52
C LYS A 124 32.32 -0.86 10.04
N GLY A 125 32.50 -1.23 8.78
CA GLY A 125 31.90 -2.46 8.23
C GLY A 125 31.76 -2.45 6.72
N THR A 126 31.19 -3.54 6.22
CA THR A 126 30.78 -3.68 4.81
C THR A 126 29.26 -3.69 4.76
N TYR A 127 28.70 -3.01 3.77
CA TYR A 127 27.28 -2.78 3.64
C TYR A 127 26.75 -3.35 2.33
N PRO A 128 25.52 -3.89 2.31
CA PRO A 128 24.82 -4.16 1.06
C PRO A 128 24.69 -2.85 0.27
N PHE A 129 24.98 -2.89 -1.01
CA PHE A 129 24.88 -1.71 -1.88
C PHE A 129 24.27 -2.07 -3.24
N ALA A 130 23.70 -1.07 -3.90
CA ALA A 130 23.22 -1.15 -5.27
C ALA A 130 24.15 -0.35 -6.19
N GLU A 131 24.39 -0.88 -7.38
CA GLU A 131 25.15 -0.17 -8.41
C GLU A 131 24.34 1.04 -8.91
N MET A 132 25.00 2.14 -9.18
CA MET A 132 24.41 3.26 -9.90
C MET A 132 24.29 2.92 -11.39
N GLY A 133 23.08 2.96 -11.94
CA GLY A 133 22.81 2.96 -13.39
C GLY A 133 23.09 4.32 -14.02
N TYR A 134 22.57 4.60 -15.19
CA TYR A 134 22.77 5.88 -15.89
C TYR A 134 21.41 6.47 -16.28
N SER A 135 21.11 7.65 -15.76
CA SER A 135 19.83 8.33 -16.06
C SER A 135 19.78 8.89 -17.48
N ALA A 136 20.93 9.26 -18.05
CA ALA A 136 21.02 9.76 -19.44
C ALA A 136 20.72 8.69 -20.50
N SER A 137 20.82 7.38 -20.15
CA SER A 137 20.55 6.28 -21.07
C SER A 137 19.11 5.77 -21.05
N LEU A 138 18.27 6.31 -20.16
CA LEU A 138 16.86 5.93 -20.02
C LEU A 138 16.05 6.23 -21.28
N ILE A 139 15.02 5.42 -21.49
CA ILE A 139 14.03 5.66 -22.55
C ILE A 139 12.61 5.73 -21.95
N LYS A 140 11.73 6.47 -22.62
CA LYS A 140 10.31 6.51 -22.25
C LYS A 140 9.70 5.11 -22.26
N ASN A 141 8.83 4.82 -21.28
CA ASN A 141 8.18 3.53 -21.03
C ASN A 141 9.12 2.42 -20.55
N GLU A 142 10.36 2.74 -20.19
CA GLU A 142 11.24 1.76 -19.54
C GLU A 142 10.70 1.37 -18.17
N PRO A 143 10.55 0.06 -17.86
CA PRO A 143 10.10 -0.37 -16.54
C PRO A 143 11.05 0.06 -15.44
N CYS A 144 10.51 0.53 -14.32
CA CYS A 144 11.28 0.94 -13.16
C CYS A 144 10.63 0.44 -11.86
N ILE A 145 11.43 0.34 -10.81
CA ILE A 145 11.04 -0.22 -9.51
C ILE A 145 11.40 0.78 -8.42
N GLY A 146 10.42 1.22 -7.63
CA GLY A 146 10.64 1.99 -6.41
C GLY A 146 10.71 1.06 -5.20
N ILE A 147 11.73 1.24 -4.33
CA ILE A 147 11.84 0.50 -3.06
C ILE A 147 12.17 1.50 -1.96
N SER A 148 11.18 1.87 -1.16
CA SER A 148 11.30 2.94 -0.18
C SER A 148 10.36 2.75 1.02
N TYR A 149 10.40 3.66 1.99
CA TYR A 149 9.72 3.53 3.28
C TYR A 149 8.67 4.63 3.45
N PRO A 150 7.43 4.43 2.98
CA PRO A 150 6.36 5.41 3.19
C PRO A 150 6.09 5.59 4.67
N GLU A 151 6.00 6.84 5.13
CA GLU A 151 5.78 7.17 6.54
C GLU A 151 4.41 6.71 7.03
N SER A 152 3.41 6.71 6.15
CA SER A 152 2.04 6.32 6.46
C SER A 152 1.92 4.89 6.99
N LEU A 153 2.73 3.96 6.49
CA LEU A 153 2.74 2.56 6.93
C LEU A 153 3.55 2.34 8.21
N ASN A 154 4.50 3.21 8.53
CA ASN A 154 5.37 3.15 9.71
C ASN A 154 5.93 1.74 10.00
N GLN A 155 6.41 1.05 8.98
CA GLN A 155 6.93 -0.31 9.12
C GLN A 155 8.45 -0.39 8.95
N ALA A 156 9.05 -1.46 9.50
CA ALA A 156 10.50 -1.66 9.49
C ALA A 156 11.06 -2.04 8.11
N LEU A 157 10.22 -2.58 7.22
CA LEU A 157 10.62 -3.05 5.90
C LEU A 157 10.14 -2.09 4.81
N PRO A 158 10.90 -1.91 3.71
CA PRO A 158 10.47 -1.08 2.61
C PRO A 158 9.33 -1.73 1.82
N THR A 159 8.55 -0.90 1.15
CA THR A 159 7.55 -1.32 0.17
C THR A 159 8.11 -1.20 -1.24
N LEU A 160 7.59 -2.07 -2.11
CA LEU A 160 7.97 -2.12 -3.51
C LEU A 160 6.81 -1.62 -4.39
N ARG A 161 7.15 -0.88 -5.42
CA ARG A 161 6.24 -0.36 -6.44
C ARG A 161 6.83 -0.57 -7.82
N LEU A 162 5.99 -0.84 -8.79
CA LEU A 162 6.37 -1.03 -10.17
C LEU A 162 5.76 0.07 -11.04
N GLY A 163 6.59 0.70 -11.85
CA GLY A 163 6.16 1.73 -12.78
C GLY A 163 6.97 1.73 -14.07
N HIS A 164 6.94 2.84 -14.74
CA HIS A 164 7.77 3.09 -15.92
C HIS A 164 8.20 4.54 -15.96
N VAL A 165 9.27 4.80 -16.69
CA VAL A 165 9.76 6.15 -17.00
C VAL A 165 8.74 6.82 -17.93
N ALA A 166 8.04 7.83 -17.44
CA ALA A 166 7.06 8.58 -18.21
C ALA A 166 7.74 9.69 -19.03
N GLU A 167 8.80 10.29 -18.46
CA GLU A 167 9.62 11.32 -19.09
C GLU A 167 11.05 11.23 -18.56
N VAL A 168 12.03 11.19 -19.46
CA VAL A 168 13.44 11.01 -19.09
C VAL A 168 14.00 12.25 -18.39
N LYS A 169 13.57 13.43 -18.83
CA LYS A 169 13.97 14.71 -18.26
C LYS A 169 12.89 15.76 -18.53
N ASN A 170 12.29 16.30 -17.48
CA ASN A 170 11.34 17.40 -17.58
C ASN A 170 12.07 18.76 -17.64
N GLU A 171 11.33 19.86 -17.75
CA GLU A 171 11.85 21.23 -17.80
C GLU A 171 12.69 21.64 -16.57
N TYR A 172 12.45 20.99 -15.42
CA TYR A 172 13.19 21.23 -14.16
C TYR A 172 14.36 20.26 -13.96
N GLY A 173 14.65 19.39 -14.93
CA GLY A 173 15.78 18.47 -14.87
C GLY A 173 15.52 17.17 -14.12
N PHE A 174 14.27 16.87 -13.71
CA PHE A 174 13.90 15.62 -13.06
C PHE A 174 13.46 14.54 -14.07
N ILE A 175 13.67 13.28 -13.70
CA ILE A 175 12.96 12.16 -14.31
C ILE A 175 11.51 12.20 -13.81
N ARG A 176 10.53 11.91 -14.66
CA ARG A 176 9.16 11.66 -14.24
C ARG A 176 8.83 10.19 -14.41
N SER A 177 8.38 9.55 -13.35
CA SER A 177 7.97 8.15 -13.38
C SER A 177 6.51 7.95 -12.95
N THR A 178 5.98 6.76 -13.20
CA THR A 178 4.68 6.33 -12.68
C THR A 178 4.82 5.51 -11.39
N CYS A 179 6.04 5.33 -10.85
CA CYS A 179 6.26 4.78 -9.52
C CYS A 179 5.75 5.77 -8.47
N LYS A 180 4.57 5.50 -7.93
CA LYS A 180 3.94 6.38 -6.96
C LYS A 180 4.78 6.52 -5.70
N MET A 181 4.83 7.71 -5.15
CA MET A 181 5.51 8.01 -3.89
C MET A 181 4.64 8.87 -2.97
N GLU A 182 4.99 8.88 -1.69
CA GLU A 182 4.34 9.67 -0.65
C GLU A 182 5.37 10.10 0.42
N PRO A 183 5.02 10.94 1.43
CA PRO A 183 5.93 11.31 2.50
C PRO A 183 6.62 10.10 3.14
N GLY A 184 7.94 10.22 3.38
CA GLY A 184 8.81 9.14 3.83
C GLY A 184 9.57 8.45 2.69
N ASP A 185 9.06 8.50 1.45
CA ASP A 185 9.76 7.96 0.28
C ASP A 185 10.90 8.88 -0.22
N SER A 186 10.90 10.15 0.14
CA SER A 186 11.93 11.13 -0.22
C SER A 186 13.34 10.58 -0.05
N GLY A 187 14.17 10.68 -1.09
CA GLY A 187 15.53 10.11 -1.15
C GLY A 187 15.57 8.61 -1.41
N GLY A 188 14.43 7.92 -1.45
CA GLY A 188 14.35 6.52 -1.80
C GLY A 188 14.67 6.26 -3.26
N PRO A 189 15.27 5.08 -3.58
CA PRO A 189 15.74 4.79 -4.93
C PRO A 189 14.63 4.42 -5.91
N LEU A 190 14.76 4.91 -7.14
CA LEU A 190 14.18 4.35 -8.32
C LEU A 190 15.24 3.49 -9.01
N PHE A 191 14.93 2.22 -9.27
CA PHE A 191 15.80 1.26 -9.93
C PHE A 191 15.33 0.94 -11.34
N ASP A 192 16.28 0.62 -12.24
CA ASP A 192 15.97 -0.09 -13.46
C ASP A 192 15.59 -1.56 -13.16
N TYR A 193 15.11 -2.27 -14.17
CA TYR A 193 14.74 -3.70 -14.02
C TYR A 193 15.94 -4.66 -13.95
N HIS A 194 17.17 -4.14 -13.86
CA HIS A 194 18.38 -4.84 -13.48
C HIS A 194 18.81 -4.59 -12.03
N GLY A 195 18.07 -3.72 -11.31
CA GLY A 195 18.34 -3.36 -9.92
C GLY A 195 19.47 -2.36 -9.73
N ARG A 196 19.76 -1.52 -10.76
CA ARG A 196 20.68 -0.40 -10.66
C ARG A 196 19.91 0.89 -10.37
N VAL A 197 20.45 1.76 -9.53
CA VAL A 197 19.83 3.06 -9.19
C VAL A 197 19.84 3.98 -10.40
N ILE A 198 18.69 4.46 -10.85
CA ILE A 198 18.53 5.41 -11.96
C ILE A 198 18.04 6.77 -11.52
N GLY A 199 17.41 6.84 -10.34
CA GLY A 199 16.92 8.09 -9.77
C GLY A 199 16.61 7.97 -8.29
N LEU A 200 16.33 9.10 -7.64
CA LEU A 200 15.96 9.18 -6.22
C LEU A 200 14.66 9.98 -6.09
N HIS A 201 13.70 9.48 -5.33
CA HIS A 201 12.42 10.14 -5.09
C HIS A 201 12.59 11.53 -4.46
N SER A 202 11.98 12.57 -5.03
CA SER A 202 12.09 13.94 -4.55
C SER A 202 10.74 14.59 -4.28
N ALA A 203 9.87 14.66 -5.28
CA ALA A 203 8.65 15.44 -5.20
C ALA A 203 7.47 14.75 -5.93
N ILE A 204 6.26 15.17 -5.59
CA ILE A 204 5.02 14.72 -6.22
C ILE A 204 4.10 15.89 -6.51
N ASP A 205 3.18 15.68 -7.46
CA ASP A 205 2.02 16.54 -7.64
C ASP A 205 0.71 15.78 -7.31
N VAL A 206 -0.43 16.42 -7.45
CA VAL A 206 -1.76 15.87 -7.14
C VAL A 206 -2.06 14.63 -7.98
N SER A 207 -1.78 14.65 -9.28
CA SER A 207 -1.94 13.46 -10.13
C SER A 207 -1.03 12.32 -9.70
N GLU A 208 -1.57 11.10 -9.63
CA GLU A 208 -0.81 9.92 -9.21
C GLU A 208 0.34 9.58 -10.16
N ASP A 209 0.32 10.04 -11.41
CA ASP A 209 1.36 9.83 -12.42
C ASP A 209 2.46 10.90 -12.41
N MET A 210 2.32 11.91 -11.54
CA MET A 210 3.26 13.02 -11.40
C MET A 210 4.19 12.78 -10.22
N ASN A 211 5.19 11.93 -10.43
CA ASN A 211 6.24 11.61 -9.45
C ASN A 211 7.59 11.98 -10.07
N PHE A 212 8.41 12.72 -9.33
CA PHE A 212 9.63 13.33 -9.82
C PHE A 212 10.85 12.79 -9.07
N GLU A 213 11.82 12.29 -9.84
CA GLU A 213 13.05 11.72 -9.32
C GLU A 213 14.27 12.51 -9.76
N ILE A 214 15.23 12.64 -8.84
CA ILE A 214 16.53 13.23 -9.07
C ILE A 214 17.34 12.26 -9.95
N PRO A 215 17.84 12.67 -11.13
CA PRO A 215 18.67 11.79 -11.96
C PRO A 215 19.95 11.34 -11.24
N VAL A 216 20.26 10.05 -11.28
CA VAL A 216 21.44 9.50 -10.58
C VAL A 216 22.76 10.06 -11.12
N ASP A 217 22.81 10.48 -12.39
CA ASP A 217 24.02 11.04 -12.99
C ASP A 217 24.45 12.37 -12.36
N LEU A 218 23.53 13.09 -11.70
CA LEU A 218 23.88 14.29 -10.94
C LEU A 218 24.77 13.98 -9.74
N TYR A 219 24.52 12.84 -9.07
CA TYR A 219 25.39 12.40 -7.97
C TYR A 219 26.80 12.06 -8.45
N ARG A 220 26.94 11.42 -9.63
CA ARG A 220 28.25 11.17 -10.23
C ARG A 220 28.95 12.46 -10.63
N ARG A 221 28.23 13.33 -11.34
CA ARG A 221 28.76 14.60 -11.86
C ARG A 221 29.33 15.47 -10.75
N TYR A 222 28.69 15.48 -9.59
CA TYR A 222 29.12 16.30 -8.46
C TYR A 222 29.72 15.50 -7.30
N TRP A 223 30.15 14.26 -7.56
CA TRP A 223 30.60 13.33 -6.53
C TRP A 223 31.70 13.87 -5.61
N THR A 224 32.71 14.52 -6.18
CA THR A 224 33.85 15.09 -5.41
C THR A 224 33.37 16.24 -4.51
N ALA A 225 32.55 17.13 -5.02
CA ALA A 225 32.00 18.25 -4.22
C ALA A 225 31.06 17.74 -3.12
N LEU A 226 30.21 16.77 -3.42
CA LEU A 226 29.26 16.20 -2.46
C LEU A 226 29.93 15.46 -1.28
N LYS A 227 31.20 15.08 -1.37
CA LYS A 227 31.94 14.51 -0.24
C LYS A 227 32.27 15.51 0.85
N SER A 228 32.19 16.82 0.58
CA SER A 228 32.39 17.88 1.57
C SER A 228 31.08 18.14 2.34
N GLU A 229 31.15 18.34 3.63
CA GLU A 229 29.99 18.70 4.49
C GLU A 229 29.52 20.14 4.22
N MET A 230 28.93 20.36 3.01
CA MET A 230 28.61 21.71 2.54
C MET A 230 27.25 21.77 1.83
N LEU A 231 26.55 22.89 1.99
CA LEU A 231 25.37 23.24 1.19
C LEU A 231 25.82 24.02 -0.05
N PHE A 232 25.52 23.52 -1.23
CA PHE A 232 25.69 24.21 -2.51
C PHE A 232 24.33 24.75 -2.98
N THR A 233 24.23 26.05 -3.17
CA THR A 233 23.03 26.74 -3.70
C THR A 233 23.06 26.94 -5.22
N SER A 234 24.15 26.53 -5.85
CA SER A 234 24.36 26.43 -7.29
C SER A 234 25.14 25.15 -7.59
N PHE A 235 25.22 24.75 -8.85
CA PHE A 235 26.04 23.60 -9.22
C PHE A 235 27.50 23.84 -8.92
N PRO A 236 28.16 22.96 -8.12
CA PRO A 236 29.60 23.06 -7.86
C PRO A 236 30.43 22.59 -9.07
N ALA A 237 31.77 22.56 -8.90
CA ALA A 237 32.68 22.01 -9.91
C ALA A 237 32.35 20.53 -10.19
N GLU A 238 32.33 20.16 -11.46
CA GLU A 238 32.04 18.80 -11.90
C GLU A 238 33.21 17.85 -11.66
N THR A 239 32.88 16.62 -11.33
CA THR A 239 33.83 15.51 -11.32
C THR A 239 33.98 14.98 -12.76
N ASN A 240 35.20 14.76 -13.21
CA ASN A 240 35.43 14.11 -14.52
C ASN A 240 34.91 12.68 -14.46
N PHE A 241 33.83 12.39 -15.18
CA PHE A 241 33.32 11.03 -15.35
C PHE A 241 32.83 10.82 -16.79
N VAL A 242 32.82 9.57 -17.22
CA VAL A 242 32.39 9.19 -18.57
C VAL A 242 30.92 8.76 -18.52
N GLU A 243 30.05 9.45 -19.23
CA GLU A 243 28.61 9.15 -19.35
C GLU A 243 28.35 7.99 -20.35
N VAL A 244 29.04 6.85 -20.22
CA VAL A 244 28.81 5.71 -21.11
C VAL A 244 28.27 4.53 -20.33
N ASP A 245 27.01 4.21 -20.58
CA ASP A 245 26.40 2.96 -20.08
C ASP A 245 26.61 1.84 -21.11
N SER A 246 27.55 0.95 -20.84
CA SER A 246 27.83 -0.21 -21.70
C SER A 246 26.64 -1.16 -21.87
N LEU A 247 25.67 -1.12 -20.93
CA LEU A 247 24.45 -1.93 -20.98
C LEU A 247 23.31 -1.23 -21.74
N SER A 248 23.43 0.07 -22.04
CA SER A 248 22.35 0.86 -22.66
C SER A 248 21.79 0.24 -23.95
N PRO A 249 22.58 -0.26 -24.92
CA PRO A 249 22.03 -0.86 -26.13
C PRO A 249 21.19 -2.12 -25.85
N GLN A 250 21.61 -2.93 -24.89
CA GLN A 250 20.89 -4.12 -24.47
C GLN A 250 19.59 -3.74 -23.75
N LEU A 251 19.66 -2.78 -22.80
CA LEU A 251 18.51 -2.27 -22.04
C LEU A 251 17.45 -1.68 -22.96
N GLN A 252 17.83 -0.83 -23.90
CA GLN A 252 16.91 -0.24 -24.87
C GLN A 252 16.22 -1.28 -25.74
N LYS A 253 16.95 -2.30 -26.21
CA LYS A 253 16.37 -3.41 -26.96
C LYS A 253 15.38 -4.21 -26.13
N GLU A 254 15.73 -4.52 -24.89
CA GLU A 254 14.89 -5.26 -23.97
C GLU A 254 13.66 -4.43 -23.55
N SER A 255 13.81 -3.12 -23.31
CA SER A 255 12.71 -2.23 -22.95
C SER A 255 11.70 -2.08 -24.06
N ARG A 256 12.13 -1.96 -25.31
CA ARG A 256 11.22 -1.95 -26.48
C ARG A 256 10.41 -3.23 -26.61
N GLN A 257 10.97 -4.38 -26.20
CA GLN A 257 10.28 -5.67 -26.18
C GLN A 257 9.37 -5.83 -24.96
N LYS A 258 9.67 -5.15 -23.84
CA LYS A 258 8.99 -5.24 -22.55
C LYS A 258 8.04 -4.08 -22.24
N ALA A 259 8.04 -3.01 -23.06
CA ALA A 259 7.08 -1.89 -22.98
C ALA A 259 5.61 -2.34 -23.10
N LEU A 260 5.44 -3.60 -23.33
CA LEU A 260 4.20 -4.32 -23.28
C LEU A 260 3.96 -4.74 -21.83
N HIS A 261 3.10 -4.03 -21.14
CA HIS A 261 2.37 -4.64 -20.06
C HIS A 261 1.64 -5.84 -20.68
N PRO A 262 2.06 -7.09 -20.42
CA PRO A 262 1.36 -8.23 -21.00
C PRO A 262 -0.09 -8.14 -20.57
N ASP A 263 -0.98 -8.29 -21.52
CA ASP A 263 -2.40 -8.31 -21.25
C ASP A 263 -2.71 -9.63 -20.54
N PHE A 264 -2.87 -9.58 -19.21
CA PHE A 264 -3.14 -10.74 -18.37
C PHE A 264 -4.60 -11.16 -18.43
N GLY A 265 -5.27 -10.97 -19.56
CA GLY A 265 -6.65 -11.39 -19.72
C GLY A 265 -6.80 -12.91 -19.57
N ASN A 266 -7.06 -13.39 -18.37
CA ASN A 266 -7.63 -14.73 -18.20
C ASN A 266 -9.17 -14.58 -18.11
N PRO A 267 -9.92 -14.86 -19.20
CA PRO A 267 -11.38 -14.71 -19.23
C PRO A 267 -12.11 -15.48 -18.12
N LYS A 268 -11.52 -16.59 -17.64
CA LYS A 268 -12.10 -17.39 -16.55
C LYS A 268 -12.19 -16.64 -15.22
N LEU A 269 -11.41 -15.58 -15.04
CA LEU A 269 -11.36 -14.82 -13.79
C LEU A 269 -12.33 -13.63 -13.79
N ILE A 270 -12.80 -13.16 -14.95
CA ILE A 270 -13.84 -12.12 -15.05
C ILE A 270 -15.11 -12.56 -14.29
N ASN A 271 -15.46 -13.84 -14.38
CA ASN A 271 -16.63 -14.41 -13.70
C ASN A 271 -16.40 -14.67 -12.20
N ALA A 272 -15.37 -14.10 -11.59
CA ALA A 272 -15.08 -14.22 -10.16
C ALA A 272 -15.37 -12.94 -9.38
N CYS A 273 -15.70 -11.83 -10.05
CA CYS A 273 -15.96 -10.54 -9.42
C CYS A 273 -17.38 -10.06 -9.75
N PHE A 274 -18.13 -9.67 -8.71
CA PHE A 274 -19.52 -9.22 -8.79
C PHE A 274 -19.70 -7.93 -8.03
N LEU A 275 -20.67 -7.10 -8.44
CA LEU A 275 -21.07 -5.91 -7.72
C LEU A 275 -22.16 -6.27 -6.69
N ILE A 276 -21.95 -5.89 -5.44
CA ILE A 276 -22.96 -5.91 -4.38
C ILE A 276 -23.47 -4.49 -4.17
N THR A 277 -24.79 -4.35 -4.08
CA THR A 277 -25.47 -3.15 -3.59
C THR A 277 -26.11 -3.44 -2.25
N SER A 278 -26.03 -2.55 -1.28
CA SER A 278 -26.61 -2.71 0.06
C SER A 278 -26.91 -1.36 0.69
N VAL A 279 -27.62 -1.36 1.81
CA VAL A 279 -27.84 -0.17 2.63
C VAL A 279 -26.92 -0.24 3.84
N PHE A 280 -25.99 0.70 3.97
CA PHE A 280 -25.07 0.79 5.09
C PHE A 280 -25.21 2.18 5.75
N ASN A 281 -25.50 2.21 7.05
CA ASN A 281 -25.79 3.44 7.80
C ASN A 281 -26.85 4.34 7.12
N GLY A 282 -27.91 3.74 6.57
CA GLY A 282 -29.00 4.44 5.89
C GLY A 282 -28.66 4.98 4.50
N GLN A 283 -27.47 4.70 3.98
CA GLN A 283 -27.05 5.12 2.63
C GLN A 283 -26.86 3.91 1.73
N GLN A 284 -27.24 4.07 0.47
CA GLN A 284 -27.00 3.06 -0.54
C GLN A 284 -25.51 3.00 -0.87
N GLN A 285 -24.92 1.81 -0.79
CA GLN A 285 -23.50 1.56 -1.06
C GLN A 285 -23.36 0.54 -2.21
N GLN A 286 -22.26 0.68 -2.95
CA GLN A 286 -21.83 -0.29 -3.97
C GLN A 286 -20.42 -0.73 -3.64
N ILE A 287 -20.18 -2.03 -3.74
CA ILE A 287 -18.87 -2.63 -3.44
C ILE A 287 -18.67 -3.90 -4.25
N ASP A 288 -17.44 -4.16 -4.63
CA ASP A 288 -17.07 -5.40 -5.30
C ASP A 288 -17.15 -6.61 -4.34
N ALA A 289 -17.34 -7.76 -4.88
CA ALA A 289 -17.35 -9.03 -4.16
C ALA A 289 -16.70 -10.15 -4.99
N CYS A 290 -16.03 -11.05 -4.29
CA CYS A 290 -15.39 -12.22 -4.86
C CYS A 290 -16.31 -13.43 -4.78
N LEU A 291 -16.61 -14.09 -5.92
CA LEU A 291 -17.37 -15.35 -5.97
C LEU A 291 -16.45 -16.53 -5.64
N LEU A 292 -16.79 -17.26 -4.60
CA LEU A 292 -16.05 -18.41 -4.10
C LEU A 292 -16.86 -19.69 -4.24
N ASN A 293 -16.27 -20.73 -4.83
CA ASN A 293 -16.75 -22.10 -4.82
C ASN A 293 -16.10 -22.85 -3.67
N VAL A 294 -16.85 -23.15 -2.64
CA VAL A 294 -16.36 -23.79 -1.42
C VAL A 294 -16.85 -25.23 -1.35
N LYS A 295 -15.91 -26.16 -1.19
CA LYS A 295 -16.25 -27.55 -0.90
C LYS A 295 -16.30 -27.74 0.62
N THR A 296 -17.50 -28.05 1.17
CA THR A 296 -17.71 -28.32 2.60
C THR A 296 -17.07 -29.63 3.03
N ALA A 297 -16.93 -29.85 4.34
CA ALA A 297 -16.45 -31.13 4.89
C ALA A 297 -17.27 -32.33 4.43
N GLY A 298 -18.60 -32.17 4.20
CA GLY A 298 -19.48 -33.17 3.64
C GLY A 298 -19.38 -33.37 2.13
N GLY A 299 -18.42 -32.71 1.46
CA GLY A 299 -18.23 -32.84 0.00
C GLY A 299 -19.20 -32.01 -0.86
N ILE A 300 -20.15 -31.31 -0.26
CA ILE A 300 -21.13 -30.48 -0.96
C ILE A 300 -20.43 -29.18 -1.42
N LYS A 301 -20.60 -28.84 -2.70
CA LYS A 301 -20.15 -27.56 -3.24
C LYS A 301 -21.18 -26.47 -2.95
N LYS A 302 -20.78 -25.39 -2.32
CA LYS A 302 -21.59 -24.20 -2.07
C LYS A 302 -20.90 -22.97 -2.64
N GLN A 303 -21.67 -21.99 -3.08
CA GLN A 303 -21.15 -20.72 -3.56
C GLN A 303 -21.44 -19.61 -2.57
N PHE A 304 -20.46 -18.71 -2.45
CA PHE A 304 -20.56 -17.53 -1.58
C PHE A 304 -19.97 -16.31 -2.29
N LEU A 305 -20.51 -15.14 -1.98
CA LEU A 305 -19.87 -13.86 -2.26
C LEU A 305 -19.16 -13.37 -1.00
N LEU A 306 -17.87 -13.07 -1.14
CA LEU A 306 -17.04 -12.49 -0.10
C LEU A 306 -16.76 -11.02 -0.43
N SER A 307 -17.01 -10.12 0.50
CA SER A 307 -16.80 -8.69 0.35
C SER A 307 -16.31 -8.03 1.65
N LYS A 308 -16.16 -6.71 1.63
CA LYS A 308 -15.76 -5.89 2.78
C LYS A 308 -16.94 -5.63 3.70
N ASN A 309 -16.81 -5.97 5.00
CA ASN A 309 -17.88 -5.83 5.98
C ASN A 309 -18.32 -4.38 6.23
N THR A 310 -17.38 -3.42 6.32
CA THR A 310 -17.71 -2.00 6.63
C THR A 310 -18.33 -1.24 5.45
N MET A 311 -18.62 -1.92 4.34
CA MET A 311 -19.35 -1.35 3.20
C MET A 311 -20.52 -2.24 2.75
N ALA A 312 -20.66 -3.44 3.30
CA ALA A 312 -21.74 -4.37 3.02
C ALA A 312 -22.77 -4.32 4.17
N GLY A 313 -23.91 -3.72 3.91
CA GLY A 313 -24.98 -3.48 4.89
C GLY A 313 -26.19 -4.39 4.73
N GLU A 314 -27.34 -3.86 5.09
CA GLU A 314 -28.65 -4.51 4.98
C GLU A 314 -29.15 -4.56 3.53
N GLU A 315 -30.15 -5.37 3.27
CA GLU A 315 -30.78 -5.55 1.93
C GLU A 315 -29.77 -5.81 0.80
N ALA A 316 -28.73 -6.56 1.09
CA ALA A 316 -27.66 -6.85 0.13
C ALA A 316 -28.18 -7.60 -1.09
N LYS A 317 -27.81 -7.13 -2.28
CA LYS A 317 -28.17 -7.72 -3.58
C LYS A 317 -26.93 -7.74 -4.46
N TYR A 318 -26.71 -8.79 -5.22
CA TYR A 318 -25.70 -8.79 -6.27
C TYR A 318 -26.34 -8.49 -7.62
N GLU A 319 -25.55 -7.91 -8.52
CA GLU A 319 -26.00 -7.57 -9.86
C GLU A 319 -25.52 -8.61 -10.88
N MET A 320 -26.43 -9.13 -11.68
CA MET A 320 -26.15 -10.04 -12.79
C MET A 320 -27.06 -9.73 -13.98
N SER A 321 -26.45 -9.42 -15.12
CA SER A 321 -27.19 -9.10 -16.36
C SER A 321 -28.26 -8.02 -16.19
N GLY A 322 -27.96 -6.97 -15.41
CA GLY A 322 -28.88 -5.87 -15.11
C GLY A 322 -29.98 -6.18 -14.08
N THR A 323 -29.98 -7.39 -13.52
CA THR A 323 -30.93 -7.80 -12.46
C THR A 323 -30.25 -7.81 -11.11
N ARG A 324 -30.90 -7.26 -10.09
CA ARG A 324 -30.43 -7.25 -8.69
C ARG A 324 -31.10 -8.40 -7.92
N ILE A 325 -30.32 -9.37 -7.51
CA ILE A 325 -30.77 -10.60 -6.86
C ILE A 325 -30.38 -10.55 -5.36
N PRO A 326 -31.35 -10.76 -4.43
CA PRO A 326 -31.05 -10.76 -3.00
C PRO A 326 -30.03 -11.83 -2.60
N ILE A 327 -29.21 -11.51 -1.59
CA ILE A 327 -28.25 -12.44 -0.99
C ILE A 327 -28.37 -12.40 0.53
N LYS A 328 -28.05 -13.52 1.17
CA LYS A 328 -28.18 -13.68 2.62
C LYS A 328 -26.82 -13.61 3.30
N LEU A 329 -26.67 -12.74 4.27
CA LEU A 329 -25.48 -12.68 5.11
C LEU A 329 -25.34 -13.98 5.92
N VAL A 330 -24.17 -14.63 5.82
CA VAL A 330 -23.81 -15.87 6.53
C VAL A 330 -22.93 -15.58 7.74
N GLY A 331 -21.99 -14.65 7.59
CA GLY A 331 -21.05 -14.30 8.65
C GLY A 331 -20.29 -13.01 8.38
N LYS A 332 -19.78 -12.44 9.48
CA LYS A 332 -18.93 -11.24 9.50
C LYS A 332 -17.65 -11.52 10.28
N ASP A 333 -16.54 -11.00 9.80
CA ASP A 333 -15.28 -10.88 10.53
C ASP A 333 -14.95 -9.40 10.67
N GLN A 334 -15.17 -8.88 11.86
CA GLN A 334 -14.95 -7.47 12.14
C GLN A 334 -13.45 -7.13 12.19
N GLU A 335 -12.58 -8.06 12.60
CA GLU A 335 -11.15 -7.82 12.68
C GLU A 335 -10.50 -7.73 11.29
N ASN A 336 -10.91 -8.61 10.37
CA ASN A 336 -10.38 -8.63 9.01
C ASN A 336 -11.27 -7.89 8.00
N ASP A 337 -12.35 -7.26 8.47
CA ASP A 337 -13.32 -6.51 7.67
C ASP A 337 -13.94 -7.33 6.52
N LEU A 338 -14.33 -8.58 6.81
CA LEU A 338 -14.91 -9.50 5.84
C LEU A 338 -16.39 -9.74 6.10
N ALA A 339 -17.19 -9.83 5.02
CA ALA A 339 -18.57 -10.26 5.05
C ALA A 339 -18.80 -11.38 4.02
N LEU A 340 -19.45 -12.47 4.44
CA LEU A 340 -19.74 -13.64 3.61
C LEU A 340 -21.24 -13.74 3.36
N PHE A 341 -21.65 -13.85 2.10
CA PHE A 341 -23.04 -13.94 1.69
C PHE A 341 -23.29 -15.26 0.95
N ALA A 342 -24.38 -15.95 1.28
CA ALA A 342 -24.85 -17.12 0.56
C ALA A 342 -25.67 -16.71 -0.66
N LEU A 343 -25.55 -17.49 -1.72
CA LEU A 343 -26.34 -17.38 -2.95
C LEU A 343 -27.46 -18.44 -2.94
N GLU A 344 -28.65 -18.06 -3.38
CA GLU A 344 -29.77 -19.01 -3.56
C GLU A 344 -29.65 -19.75 -4.89
N GLN A 345 -29.03 -19.16 -5.88
CA GLN A 345 -28.87 -19.74 -7.22
C GLN A 345 -27.37 -19.92 -7.55
N HIS A 346 -27.07 -20.98 -8.27
CA HIS A 346 -25.71 -21.24 -8.75
C HIS A 346 -25.35 -20.29 -9.89
N ILE A 347 -24.17 -19.68 -9.81
CA ILE A 347 -23.59 -18.79 -10.82
C ILE A 347 -22.42 -19.50 -11.49
N ASN A 348 -22.33 -19.41 -12.83
CA ASN A 348 -21.18 -19.94 -13.57
C ASN A 348 -19.93 -19.12 -13.30
N GLY A 349 -18.83 -19.77 -12.91
CA GLY A 349 -17.57 -19.12 -12.60
C GLY A 349 -17.19 -19.23 -11.13
N GLY A 350 -16.45 -18.25 -10.65
CA GLY A 350 -15.95 -18.20 -9.28
C GLY A 350 -14.61 -18.91 -9.08
N ILE A 351 -14.07 -18.74 -7.90
CA ILE A 351 -12.77 -19.26 -7.48
C ILE A 351 -12.97 -20.52 -6.67
N ASP A 352 -12.39 -21.65 -7.12
CA ASP A 352 -12.38 -22.89 -6.36
C ASP A 352 -11.47 -22.75 -5.15
N LEU A 353 -12.08 -22.76 -3.95
CA LEU A 353 -11.38 -22.65 -2.69
C LEU A 353 -11.32 -24.00 -1.99
N ASN A 354 -10.12 -24.58 -1.91
CA ASN A 354 -9.90 -25.80 -1.15
C ASN A 354 -9.59 -25.43 0.32
N LEU A 355 -10.57 -25.70 1.20
CA LEU A 355 -10.42 -25.39 2.63
C LEU A 355 -9.38 -26.26 3.35
N ALA A 356 -9.10 -27.46 2.82
CA ALA A 356 -8.08 -28.35 3.39
C ALA A 356 -6.65 -27.92 3.05
N ASN A 357 -6.46 -27.04 2.04
CA ASN A 357 -5.14 -26.66 1.53
C ASN A 357 -5.04 -25.12 1.40
N ALA A 358 -5.15 -24.43 2.54
CA ALA A 358 -5.17 -22.98 2.59
C ALA A 358 -3.84 -22.32 2.19
N ASP A 359 -2.72 -23.04 2.22
CA ASP A 359 -1.43 -22.40 2.42
C ASP A 359 -0.30 -22.94 1.55
N THR A 360 -0.39 -22.76 0.25
CA THR A 360 0.72 -23.10 -0.66
C THR A 360 1.34 -21.91 -1.38
N LEU A 361 0.73 -20.72 -1.28
CA LEU A 361 1.22 -19.54 -1.99
C LEU A 361 2.22 -18.76 -1.11
N LYS A 362 3.44 -18.63 -1.61
CA LYS A 362 4.45 -17.77 -0.98
C LYS A 362 4.15 -16.31 -1.27
N ILE A 363 4.12 -15.50 -0.23
CA ILE A 363 4.02 -14.03 -0.34
C ILE A 363 5.43 -13.49 -0.62
N GLU A 364 5.77 -13.42 -1.90
CA GLU A 364 7.09 -12.98 -2.37
C GLU A 364 7.00 -11.59 -3.01
N MET A 365 7.77 -10.64 -2.49
CA MET A 365 7.84 -9.28 -3.03
C MET A 365 8.30 -9.29 -4.49
N GLY A 366 7.70 -8.41 -5.28
CA GLY A 366 7.97 -8.33 -6.71
C GLY A 366 7.15 -9.30 -7.56
N LYS A 367 6.27 -10.11 -6.96
CA LYS A 367 5.30 -10.93 -7.72
C LYS A 367 4.31 -10.01 -8.42
N LEU A 368 4.14 -10.21 -9.73
CA LEU A 368 3.15 -9.47 -10.51
C LEU A 368 1.74 -9.94 -10.14
N LEU A 369 0.92 -8.98 -9.76
CA LEU A 369 -0.46 -9.21 -9.34
C LEU A 369 -1.42 -8.45 -10.25
N TYR A 370 -2.67 -8.89 -10.27
CA TYR A 370 -3.76 -8.15 -10.85
C TYR A 370 -5.07 -8.36 -10.09
N SER A 371 -5.91 -7.35 -10.13
CA SER A 371 -7.28 -7.37 -9.62
C SER A 371 -8.22 -7.03 -10.76
N MET A 372 -9.46 -7.48 -10.66
CA MET A 372 -10.49 -7.24 -11.67
C MET A 372 -11.72 -6.67 -11.00
N THR A 373 -12.36 -5.70 -11.66
CA THR A 373 -13.69 -5.22 -11.26
C THR A 373 -14.79 -5.97 -12.02
N PRO A 374 -16.04 -5.93 -11.56
CA PRO A 374 -17.19 -6.51 -12.26
C PRO A 374 -17.37 -5.97 -13.69
N ALA A 375 -16.96 -4.73 -13.94
CA ALA A 375 -16.97 -4.09 -15.26
C ALA A 375 -15.85 -4.58 -16.21
N GLY A 376 -15.02 -5.53 -15.76
CA GLY A 376 -13.92 -6.09 -16.57
C GLY A 376 -12.65 -5.22 -16.61
N LYS A 377 -12.57 -4.14 -15.81
CA LYS A 377 -11.33 -3.37 -15.67
C LYS A 377 -10.28 -4.20 -14.95
N VAL A 378 -9.12 -4.38 -15.57
CA VAL A 378 -7.96 -5.06 -14.98
C VAL A 378 -7.01 -4.04 -14.38
N MET A 379 -6.75 -4.18 -13.09
CA MET A 379 -5.79 -3.36 -12.35
C MET A 379 -4.53 -4.18 -12.12
N ARG A 380 -3.41 -3.73 -12.69
CA ARG A 380 -2.10 -4.38 -12.57
C ARG A 380 -1.33 -3.79 -11.41
N SER A 381 -0.56 -4.63 -10.73
CA SER A 381 0.21 -4.24 -9.55
C SER A 381 1.38 -5.19 -9.31
N VAL A 382 2.17 -4.86 -8.29
CA VAL A 382 3.22 -5.73 -7.78
C VAL A 382 3.00 -5.98 -6.29
N LEU A 383 3.29 -7.20 -5.84
CA LEU A 383 3.29 -7.53 -4.42
C LEU A 383 4.37 -6.69 -3.71
N GLY A 384 3.94 -5.70 -2.95
CA GLY A 384 4.77 -4.61 -2.44
C GLY A 384 5.33 -4.83 -1.04
N SER A 385 4.79 -5.77 -0.24
CA SER A 385 5.28 -6.04 1.11
C SER A 385 5.28 -7.53 1.45
N LYS A 386 6.05 -7.92 2.47
CA LYS A 386 5.83 -9.18 3.18
C LYS A 386 4.54 -9.11 3.99
N LEU A 387 4.13 -10.21 4.62
CA LEU A 387 3.04 -10.18 5.60
C LEU A 387 3.46 -9.35 6.82
N PHE A 388 2.58 -8.47 7.27
CA PHE A 388 2.77 -7.67 8.48
C PHE A 388 1.43 -7.32 9.12
N ASN A 389 1.47 -6.88 10.38
CA ASN A 389 0.31 -6.35 11.08
C ASN A 389 0.24 -4.84 10.87
N LEU A 390 -0.90 -4.34 10.43
CA LEU A 390 -1.17 -2.93 10.26
C LEU A 390 -2.00 -2.43 11.45
N PRO A 391 -1.39 -1.69 12.40
CA PRO A 391 -2.07 -1.29 13.62
C PRO A 391 -3.24 -0.35 13.35
N LYS A 392 -4.26 -0.39 14.21
CA LYS A 392 -5.44 0.47 14.15
C LYS A 392 -5.12 1.87 14.64
N ILE A 393 -4.81 2.78 13.72
CA ILE A 393 -4.46 4.18 14.00
C ILE A 393 -5.52 5.13 13.40
N ASN A 394 -5.74 5.01 12.10
CA ASN A 394 -6.68 5.87 11.36
C ASN A 394 -8.13 5.43 11.51
N SER A 395 -8.36 4.12 11.70
CA SER A 395 -9.70 3.53 11.85
C SER A 395 -10.14 3.42 13.31
N GLN A 396 -9.52 4.18 14.21
CA GLN A 396 -9.94 4.25 15.61
C GLN A 396 -11.33 4.85 15.74
N PRO A 397 -12.15 4.34 16.70
CA PRO A 397 -13.44 4.95 16.99
C PRO A 397 -13.26 6.33 17.60
N PHE A 398 -14.24 7.18 17.37
CA PHE A 398 -14.28 8.53 17.94
C PHE A 398 -15.52 8.68 18.83
N LEU A 399 -15.27 8.93 20.12
CA LEU A 399 -16.30 9.23 21.13
C LEU A 399 -16.44 10.74 21.32
N GLY A 400 -15.34 11.50 21.21
CA GLY A 400 -15.29 12.94 21.44
C GLY A 400 -15.34 13.34 22.92
N ALA A 401 -14.86 12.46 23.80
CA ALA A 401 -14.75 12.72 25.23
C ALA A 401 -13.34 12.43 25.78
N MET A 402 -12.95 13.16 26.82
CA MET A 402 -11.75 12.90 27.62
C MET A 402 -12.15 12.81 29.10
N VAL A 403 -11.34 12.10 29.89
CA VAL A 403 -11.51 12.00 31.33
C VAL A 403 -10.36 12.67 32.07
N VAL A 404 -10.61 13.11 33.30
CA VAL A 404 -9.58 13.69 34.18
C VAL A 404 -8.57 12.63 34.53
N TYR A 405 -7.28 12.89 34.32
CA TYR A 405 -6.19 11.89 34.41
C TYR A 405 -6.11 11.20 35.77
N ASN A 406 -6.30 11.70 36.87
CA ASN A 406 -6.19 11.06 38.18
C ASN A 406 -7.46 11.17 38.99
N SER A 407 -8.64 11.28 38.36
CA SER A 407 -9.89 11.33 39.10
C SER A 407 -10.31 9.98 39.64
N SER A 408 -10.84 9.97 40.85
CA SER A 408 -11.54 8.85 41.44
C SER A 408 -12.71 9.42 42.25
N PRO A 409 -13.94 9.25 41.74
CA PRO A 409 -14.39 8.53 40.55
C PRO A 409 -13.90 9.15 39.23
N VAL A 410 -13.99 8.37 38.13
CA VAL A 410 -13.54 8.81 36.79
C VAL A 410 -14.53 9.83 36.23
N GLN A 411 -14.11 11.07 36.00
CA GLN A 411 -14.96 12.15 35.54
C GLN A 411 -14.58 12.62 34.14
N PHE A 412 -15.57 12.99 33.33
CA PHE A 412 -15.33 13.61 32.02
C PHE A 412 -14.78 15.03 32.17
N SER A 413 -13.64 15.30 31.53
CA SER A 413 -12.97 16.61 31.53
C SER A 413 -13.25 17.43 30.27
N LEU A 414 -13.61 16.76 29.16
CA LEU A 414 -13.91 17.40 27.89
C LEU A 414 -14.96 16.61 27.14
N ILE A 415 -15.93 17.30 26.60
CA ILE A 415 -16.90 16.79 25.62
C ILE A 415 -16.82 17.68 24.39
N LYS A 416 -16.53 17.08 23.24
CA LYS A 416 -16.42 17.82 21.99
C LYS A 416 -17.79 18.05 21.37
N GLU A 417 -18.04 19.26 20.90
CA GLU A 417 -19.27 19.62 20.20
C GLU A 417 -19.51 18.72 18.97
N GLY A 418 -20.78 18.33 18.74
CA GLY A 418 -21.21 17.43 17.67
C GLY A 418 -20.75 15.97 17.81
N SER A 419 -20.10 15.62 18.92
CA SER A 419 -19.59 14.26 19.16
C SER A 419 -20.66 13.25 19.58
N PRO A 420 -20.40 11.94 19.46
CA PRO A 420 -21.27 10.90 20.04
C PRO A 420 -21.54 11.09 21.53
N ALA A 421 -20.54 11.47 22.31
CA ALA A 421 -20.69 11.72 23.75
C ALA A 421 -21.69 12.87 24.03
N GLU A 422 -21.56 13.98 23.30
CA GLU A 422 -22.52 15.10 23.45
C GLU A 422 -23.93 14.71 23.01
N ARG A 423 -24.08 14.07 21.84
CA ARG A 423 -25.38 13.56 21.35
C ARG A 423 -26.02 12.54 22.31
N ALA A 424 -25.18 11.80 23.06
CA ALA A 424 -25.65 10.91 24.12
C ALA A 424 -26.17 11.66 25.34
N GLY A 425 -25.77 12.93 25.54
CA GLY A 425 -26.14 13.77 26.67
C GLY A 425 -25.13 13.78 27.81
N ILE A 426 -23.94 13.21 27.59
CA ILE A 426 -22.82 13.25 28.54
C ILE A 426 -22.29 14.68 28.63
N LYS A 427 -21.96 15.13 29.83
CA LYS A 427 -21.45 16.48 30.12
C LYS A 427 -20.12 16.43 30.86
N VAL A 428 -19.37 17.51 30.77
CA VAL A 428 -18.17 17.70 31.61
C VAL A 428 -18.57 17.67 33.08
N GLY A 429 -17.83 16.92 33.89
CA GLY A 429 -18.09 16.69 35.29
C GLY A 429 -18.92 15.44 35.62
N ASP A 430 -19.61 14.85 34.60
CA ASP A 430 -20.31 13.58 34.81
C ASP A 430 -19.31 12.46 35.14
N GLU A 431 -19.73 11.53 36.04
CA GLU A 431 -18.93 10.39 36.48
C GLU A 431 -19.17 9.19 35.59
N LEU A 432 -18.11 8.68 34.92
CA LEU A 432 -18.16 7.44 34.13
C LEU A 432 -18.20 6.22 35.05
N ILE A 433 -19.18 5.35 34.88
CA ILE A 433 -19.37 4.12 35.66
C ILE A 433 -18.91 2.91 34.85
N SER A 434 -19.49 2.69 33.68
CA SER A 434 -19.19 1.51 32.87
C SER A 434 -19.32 1.76 31.37
N ILE A 435 -18.67 0.91 30.57
CA ILE A 435 -18.78 0.81 29.10
C ILE A 435 -19.10 -0.64 28.77
N ASN A 436 -20.26 -0.89 28.14
CA ASN A 436 -20.76 -2.24 27.82
C ASN A 436 -20.71 -3.18 29.06
N GLY A 437 -21.08 -2.68 30.22
CA GLY A 437 -21.08 -3.43 31.49
C GLY A 437 -19.71 -3.59 32.16
N LYS A 438 -18.61 -3.20 31.49
CA LYS A 438 -17.28 -3.18 32.10
C LYS A 438 -17.11 -1.92 32.94
N MET A 439 -16.94 -2.08 34.24
CA MET A 439 -16.66 -0.98 35.15
C MET A 439 -15.33 -0.30 34.82
N ILE A 440 -15.34 1.03 34.76
CA ILE A 440 -14.15 1.87 34.56
C ILE A 440 -13.83 2.56 35.89
N ARG A 441 -12.86 2.03 36.59
CA ARG A 441 -12.49 2.50 37.93
C ARG A 441 -11.35 3.50 37.96
N LYS A 442 -10.54 3.52 36.87
CA LYS A 442 -9.38 4.40 36.75
C LYS A 442 -9.37 5.05 35.36
N ALA A 443 -8.91 6.28 35.28
CA ALA A 443 -8.84 7.03 34.05
C ALA A 443 -8.04 6.34 32.93
N ASN A 444 -6.98 5.61 33.29
CA ASN A 444 -6.15 4.88 32.32
C ASN A 444 -6.84 3.64 31.70
N GLU A 445 -8.00 3.22 32.21
CA GLU A 445 -8.80 2.13 31.64
C GLU A 445 -9.73 2.61 30.51
N PHE A 446 -10.05 3.92 30.49
CA PHE A 446 -11.03 4.50 29.57
C PHE A 446 -10.61 4.40 28.11
N ALA A 447 -9.46 4.98 27.74
CA ALA A 447 -9.02 5.00 26.35
C ALA A 447 -8.75 3.59 25.79
N PRO A 448 -8.09 2.65 26.52
CA PRO A 448 -7.93 1.27 26.05
C PRO A 448 -9.26 0.54 25.86
N GLU A 449 -10.30 0.86 26.65
CA GLU A 449 -11.62 0.24 26.46
C GLU A 449 -12.27 0.73 25.17
N ILE A 450 -12.28 2.06 24.92
CA ILE A 450 -12.84 2.63 23.69
C ILE A 450 -12.11 2.11 22.45
N LEU A 451 -10.79 1.94 22.51
CA LEU A 451 -9.99 1.48 21.38
C LEU A 451 -10.27 0.03 20.95
N LYS A 452 -11.01 -0.77 21.72
CA LYS A 452 -11.46 -2.10 21.31
C LYS A 452 -12.54 -2.05 20.23
N TYR A 453 -13.36 -1.01 20.22
CA TYR A 453 -14.48 -0.85 19.30
C TYR A 453 -14.04 -0.22 17.97
N TRP A 454 -14.92 -0.27 16.99
CA TRP A 454 -14.75 0.34 15.67
C TRP A 454 -15.71 1.51 15.46
N ALA A 455 -15.45 2.33 14.46
CA ALA A 455 -16.42 3.31 14.01
C ALA A 455 -17.72 2.61 13.57
N GLY A 456 -18.86 3.13 14.03
CA GLY A 456 -20.18 2.54 13.80
C GLY A 456 -20.62 1.50 14.81
N ASP A 457 -19.72 1.01 15.70
CA ASP A 457 -20.12 0.10 16.78
C ASP A 457 -21.03 0.80 17.78
N GLU A 458 -22.04 0.05 18.25
CA GLU A 458 -22.90 0.47 19.36
C GLU A 458 -22.22 0.16 20.69
N VAL A 459 -22.21 1.17 21.57
CA VAL A 459 -21.67 1.07 22.92
C VAL A 459 -22.70 1.58 23.91
N THR A 460 -22.84 0.87 25.01
CA THR A 460 -23.69 1.27 26.15
C THR A 460 -22.81 1.90 27.21
N PHE A 461 -23.04 3.19 27.48
CA PHE A 461 -22.40 3.90 28.59
C PHE A 461 -23.34 3.99 29.77
N GLU A 462 -22.80 3.79 30.97
CA GLU A 462 -23.41 4.16 32.22
C GLU A 462 -22.59 5.26 32.90
N TRP A 463 -23.27 6.33 33.28
CA TRP A 463 -22.62 7.45 34.01
C TRP A 463 -23.57 8.02 35.06
N ALA A 464 -23.04 8.79 36.00
CA ALA A 464 -23.82 9.51 36.98
C ALA A 464 -23.65 11.02 36.79
N ASN A 465 -24.72 11.76 37.02
CA ASN A 465 -24.76 13.21 37.05
C ASN A 465 -25.63 13.70 38.22
N ALA A 466 -25.89 15.01 38.29
CA ALA A 466 -26.73 15.59 39.35
C ALA A 466 -28.18 15.03 39.38
N SER A 467 -28.65 14.47 38.26
CA SER A 467 -30.00 13.86 38.18
C SER A 467 -30.02 12.38 38.49
N GLY A 468 -28.86 11.77 38.81
CA GLY A 468 -28.72 10.36 39.15
C GLY A 468 -27.97 9.53 38.09
N LYS A 469 -28.18 8.21 38.13
CA LYS A 469 -27.53 7.25 37.21
C LYS A 469 -28.25 7.25 35.86
N MET A 470 -27.47 7.39 34.80
CA MET A 470 -27.90 7.39 33.41
C MET A 470 -27.32 6.17 32.68
N SER A 471 -28.06 5.65 31.71
CA SER A 471 -27.60 4.60 30.80
C SER A 471 -28.09 4.87 29.38
N LYS A 472 -27.21 4.79 28.40
CA LYS A 472 -27.60 4.99 26.98
C LYS A 472 -26.71 4.19 26.05
N THR A 473 -27.33 3.60 25.02
CA THR A 473 -26.65 2.95 23.91
C THR A 473 -26.62 3.91 22.73
N PHE A 474 -25.45 4.08 22.12
CA PHE A 474 -25.24 4.94 20.96
C PHE A 474 -24.07 4.47 20.11
N LYS A 475 -23.99 4.92 18.85
CA LYS A 475 -22.93 4.57 17.92
C LYS A 475 -21.72 5.49 18.08
N LEU A 476 -20.53 4.89 18.01
CA LEU A 476 -19.27 5.62 17.90
C LEU A 476 -19.07 6.12 16.45
N ASP A 477 -18.58 7.35 16.30
CA ASP A 477 -18.20 7.88 15.00
C ASP A 477 -16.80 7.35 14.57
N GLY A 478 -16.44 7.55 13.32
CA GLY A 478 -15.05 7.48 12.87
C GLY A 478 -14.30 8.76 13.21
N ARG A 479 -13.00 8.66 13.41
CA ARG A 479 -12.16 9.87 13.42
C ARG A 479 -12.28 10.55 12.06
N GLY A 480 -12.69 11.81 12.04
CA GLY A 480 -12.68 12.64 10.85
C GLY A 480 -11.29 12.62 10.20
N GLN A 481 -11.24 12.49 8.89
CA GLN A 481 -9.96 12.64 8.20
C GLN A 481 -9.49 14.08 8.39
N SER A 482 -8.24 14.24 8.84
CA SER A 482 -7.61 15.56 8.82
C SER A 482 -7.55 16.03 7.37
N LEU A 483 -8.09 17.20 7.09
CA LEU A 483 -7.96 17.84 5.78
C LEU A 483 -6.50 18.27 5.61
N SER A 484 -5.70 17.43 4.99
CA SER A 484 -4.34 17.77 4.57
C SER A 484 -4.39 18.43 3.19
N ASN A 485 -3.62 19.51 3.03
CA ASN A 485 -3.40 20.11 1.72
C ASN A 485 -2.26 19.45 0.92
N HIS A 486 -1.61 18.45 1.50
CA HIS A 486 -0.50 17.76 0.84
C HIS A 486 -1.00 16.97 -0.40
N PRO A 487 -0.29 17.03 -1.55
CA PRO A 487 -0.66 16.29 -2.76
C PRO A 487 -0.87 14.78 -2.54
N ALA A 488 -0.12 14.16 -1.61
CA ALA A 488 -0.26 12.75 -1.27
C ALA A 488 -1.63 12.36 -0.69
N ASP A 489 -2.41 13.33 -0.21
CA ASP A 489 -3.75 13.10 0.34
C ASP A 489 -4.88 13.43 -0.67
N LYS A 490 -4.51 13.98 -1.84
CA LYS A 490 -5.44 14.42 -2.91
C LYS A 490 -5.27 13.51 -4.13
N PHE A 491 -5.74 12.28 -4.09
CA PHE A 491 -5.69 11.35 -5.21
C PHE A 491 -7.08 10.77 -5.53
N GLU A 492 -7.23 10.26 -6.73
CA GLU A 492 -8.50 9.72 -7.22
C GLU A 492 -8.98 8.55 -6.36
N GLY A 493 -10.27 8.54 -6.03
CA GLY A 493 -10.90 7.51 -5.19
C GLY A 493 -10.62 7.64 -3.70
N GLY A 494 -9.62 8.44 -3.28
CA GLY A 494 -9.30 8.72 -1.88
C GLY A 494 -8.93 7.49 -1.05
N LYS A 495 -8.87 7.69 0.25
CA LYS A 495 -8.58 6.64 1.24
C LYS A 495 -9.86 5.95 1.68
N SER A 496 -9.83 4.64 1.89
CA SER A 496 -10.94 3.92 2.52
C SER A 496 -11.18 4.42 3.93
N ALA A 497 -12.45 4.52 4.34
CA ALA A 497 -12.82 4.96 5.70
C ALA A 497 -12.19 4.04 6.75
N ARG A 498 -12.40 2.73 6.63
CA ARG A 498 -11.62 1.72 7.35
C ARG A 498 -10.48 1.25 6.46
N ARG A 499 -9.23 1.46 6.89
CA ARG A 499 -8.03 1.15 6.10
C ARG A 499 -6.87 0.52 6.88
N ASP A 500 -7.00 0.39 8.20
CA ASP A 500 -6.00 -0.21 9.08
C ASP A 500 -6.64 -1.03 10.21
N GLY A 501 -5.85 -1.55 11.13
CA GLY A 501 -6.30 -2.49 12.15
C GLY A 501 -6.46 -3.91 11.58
N PHE A 502 -5.55 -4.33 10.72
CA PHE A 502 -5.55 -5.66 10.10
C PHE A 502 -4.35 -6.48 10.57
N ASN A 503 -4.56 -7.78 10.74
CA ASN A 503 -3.50 -8.72 11.07
C ASN A 503 -3.07 -9.52 9.84
N ALA A 504 -1.74 -9.77 9.73
CA ALA A 504 -1.15 -10.62 8.71
C ALA A 504 -1.61 -10.29 7.27
N ILE A 505 -1.56 -9.02 6.89
CA ILE A 505 -1.89 -8.54 5.54
C ILE A 505 -0.64 -8.36 4.69
N PHE A 506 -0.81 -8.25 3.40
CA PHE A 506 0.20 -7.72 2.47
C PHE A 506 -0.36 -6.57 1.66
N THR A 507 0.51 -5.88 0.92
CA THR A 507 0.12 -4.72 0.12
C THR A 507 0.54 -4.86 -1.33
N HIS A 508 -0.12 -4.11 -2.20
CA HIS A 508 0.30 -3.86 -3.58
C HIS A 508 0.04 -2.38 -3.96
N ASP A 509 0.54 -1.97 -5.11
CA ASP A 509 0.58 -0.58 -5.57
C ASP A 509 -0.53 -0.18 -6.56
N ALA A 510 -1.51 -1.05 -6.85
CA ALA A 510 -2.64 -0.65 -7.69
C ALA A 510 -3.46 0.47 -7.07
N ALA A 511 -3.87 1.43 -7.91
CA ALA A 511 -4.82 2.48 -7.54
C ALA A 511 -6.25 1.94 -7.63
N ILE A 512 -6.75 1.37 -6.54
CA ILE A 512 -8.16 0.98 -6.43
C ILE A 512 -8.99 2.13 -5.86
N GLN A 513 -10.29 2.13 -6.11
CA GLN A 513 -11.26 2.96 -5.39
C GLN A 513 -11.80 2.21 -4.17
N ALA A 514 -12.47 2.90 -3.26
CA ALA A 514 -13.08 2.26 -2.09
C ALA A 514 -14.15 1.22 -2.49
N SER A 515 -14.87 1.46 -3.59
CA SER A 515 -15.85 0.55 -4.19
C SER A 515 -15.24 -0.75 -4.74
N ASP A 516 -13.96 -0.71 -5.16
CA ASP A 516 -13.25 -1.87 -5.70
C ASP A 516 -12.78 -2.83 -4.58
N CYS A 517 -12.97 -2.47 -3.30
CA CYS A 517 -12.72 -3.37 -2.18
C CYS A 517 -13.69 -4.57 -2.24
N GLY A 518 -13.17 -5.77 -1.94
CA GLY A 518 -13.87 -7.05 -2.16
C GLY A 518 -13.44 -7.73 -3.46
N SER A 519 -12.83 -7.00 -4.40
CA SER A 519 -12.32 -7.57 -5.64
C SER A 519 -11.16 -8.56 -5.38
N PRO A 520 -11.11 -9.67 -6.14
CA PRO A 520 -10.07 -10.70 -5.96
C PRO A 520 -8.71 -10.25 -6.49
N VAL A 521 -7.66 -10.75 -5.84
CA VAL A 521 -6.27 -10.54 -6.23
C VAL A 521 -5.66 -11.85 -6.69
N PHE A 522 -5.09 -11.85 -7.90
CA PHE A 522 -4.45 -13.01 -8.52
C PHE A 522 -3.02 -12.71 -8.93
N ASP A 523 -2.21 -13.76 -9.09
CA ASP A 523 -0.99 -13.65 -9.89
C ASP A 523 -1.27 -13.90 -11.38
N TRP A 524 -0.24 -13.72 -12.21
CA TRP A 524 -0.35 -13.91 -13.66
C TRP A 524 -0.62 -15.37 -14.09
N GLU A 525 -0.48 -16.35 -13.19
CA GLU A 525 -0.83 -17.76 -13.40
C GLU A 525 -2.29 -18.04 -13.04
N GLY A 526 -2.96 -17.09 -12.39
CA GLY A 526 -4.36 -17.20 -11.96
C GLY A 526 -4.52 -17.78 -10.55
N HIS A 527 -3.45 -17.84 -9.76
CA HIS A 527 -3.54 -18.23 -8.36
C HIS A 527 -4.16 -17.11 -7.52
N PHE A 528 -5.15 -17.46 -6.71
CA PHE A 528 -5.84 -16.53 -5.84
C PHE A 528 -5.03 -16.21 -4.58
N TYR A 529 -4.65 -14.96 -4.40
CA TYR A 529 -3.86 -14.46 -3.28
C TYR A 529 -4.71 -13.93 -2.13
N GLY A 530 -5.90 -13.38 -2.41
CA GLY A 530 -6.78 -12.77 -1.42
C GLY A 530 -7.73 -11.76 -2.04
N ILE A 531 -8.31 -10.88 -1.21
CA ILE A 531 -9.16 -9.78 -1.68
C ILE A 531 -8.61 -8.43 -1.25
N ASN A 532 -8.82 -7.42 -2.08
CA ASN A 532 -8.59 -6.03 -1.72
C ASN A 532 -9.54 -5.61 -0.60
N VAL A 533 -9.03 -5.06 0.50
CA VAL A 533 -9.86 -4.68 1.65
C VAL A 533 -9.82 -3.18 1.92
N ALA A 534 -8.78 -2.48 1.50
CA ALA A 534 -8.69 -1.03 1.68
C ALA A 534 -7.71 -0.35 0.74
N ARG A 535 -8.06 0.82 0.25
CA ARG A 535 -7.11 1.81 -0.25
C ARG A 535 -6.53 2.55 0.96
N PHE A 536 -5.31 2.23 1.34
CA PHE A 536 -4.66 2.78 2.54
C PHE A 536 -4.13 4.19 2.29
N SER A 537 -3.38 4.36 1.20
CA SER A 537 -2.76 5.62 0.80
C SER A 537 -2.67 5.73 -0.72
N ARG A 538 -2.09 6.83 -1.22
CA ARG A 538 -1.78 7.03 -2.63
C ARG A 538 -1.00 5.85 -3.23
N THR A 539 -0.10 5.26 -2.47
CA THR A 539 0.83 4.23 -2.93
C THR A 539 0.43 2.81 -2.59
N THR A 540 -0.58 2.62 -1.72
CA THR A 540 -0.77 1.35 -1.04
C THR A 540 -2.22 0.90 -1.01
N THR A 541 -2.46 -0.30 -1.51
CA THR A 541 -3.69 -1.08 -1.35
C THR A 541 -3.42 -2.27 -0.44
N VAL A 542 -4.30 -2.50 0.53
CA VAL A 542 -4.23 -3.58 1.54
C VAL A 542 -5.01 -4.79 1.05
N VAL A 543 -4.40 -5.97 1.20
CA VAL A 543 -4.99 -7.26 0.83
C VAL A 543 -5.10 -8.17 2.04
N VAL A 544 -6.30 -8.70 2.27
CA VAL A 544 -6.50 -9.82 3.21
C VAL A 544 -6.15 -11.12 2.48
N PRO A 545 -5.13 -11.88 2.98
CA PRO A 545 -4.64 -13.04 2.26
C PRO A 545 -5.62 -14.23 2.29
N LYS A 546 -5.50 -15.10 1.29
CA LYS A 546 -6.28 -16.34 1.15
C LYS A 546 -6.35 -17.15 2.44
N LYS A 547 -5.26 -17.24 3.21
CA LYS A 547 -5.21 -17.98 4.48
C LYS A 547 -6.27 -17.47 5.46
N THR A 548 -6.29 -16.16 5.72
CA THR A 548 -7.28 -15.51 6.61
C THR A 548 -8.71 -15.72 6.11
N ILE A 549 -8.92 -15.65 4.78
CA ILE A 549 -10.23 -15.90 4.17
C ILE A 549 -10.68 -17.34 4.43
N VAL A 550 -9.81 -18.32 4.27
CA VAL A 550 -10.12 -19.74 4.55
C VAL A 550 -10.45 -19.94 6.02
N GLU A 551 -9.68 -19.37 6.95
CA GLU A 551 -9.95 -19.43 8.38
C GLU A 551 -11.31 -18.80 8.74
N PHE A 552 -11.68 -17.70 8.11
CA PHE A 552 -12.99 -17.07 8.25
C PHE A 552 -14.12 -17.96 7.76
N ILE A 553 -13.99 -18.55 6.56
CA ILE A 553 -15.01 -19.44 5.97
C ILE A 553 -15.23 -20.68 6.84
N LEU A 554 -14.15 -21.30 7.34
CA LEU A 554 -14.22 -22.48 8.20
C LEU A 554 -15.03 -22.23 9.49
N LYS A 555 -15.08 -21.00 9.99
CA LYS A 555 -15.90 -20.64 11.18
C LYS A 555 -17.40 -20.57 10.86
N HIS A 556 -17.78 -20.29 9.61
CA HIS A 556 -19.17 -19.98 9.24
C HIS A 556 -19.83 -21.00 8.30
N VAL A 557 -19.02 -21.82 7.61
CA VAL A 557 -19.51 -22.83 6.64
C VAL A 557 -19.16 -24.22 7.16
N ARG A 558 -20.17 -24.88 7.73
CA ARG A 558 -20.09 -26.26 8.22
C ARG A 558 -20.57 -27.25 7.18
#